data_7e5fdf7b0d3e4643ecc6864cfa2e596a
#
_entry.id   7e5fdf7b0d3e4643ecc6864cfa2e596a
#
_cell.length_a   1.000
_cell.length_b   1.000
_cell.length_c   1.000
_cell.angle_alpha   90.00
_cell.angle_beta   90.00
_cell.angle_gamma   90.00
#
_symmetry.space_group_name_H-M   'P 1'
#
loop_
_entity.id
_entity.type
_entity.pdbx_description
1 polymer ?
#
loop_
_entity_poly.entity_id
_entity_poly.type
_entity_poly.pdbx_seq_one_letter_code
_entity_poly.pdbx_strand_id
1 'polypeptide(L)'
;MCIRDSNKGIVHDYLLEKPGVLYVLCSHFHPDHFNREVLSWKKLRPDIRYIFSKDILKHRRASAEDATYINKGDTYEDEHIRIQAFGSTDVGISFLIDLQGRRLFHAGDLNNWHWSEESTPQEIRKAEGDFLAEVRELQQTAPAVDVVMFPVDSRIGKDYMRGAEQFVERIKITIFVPMHFSEDYQGGNAFRQFAESKGCRFLSIAHRGESFELPNL
;
A
#
# COMPACT_ATOMS: atom_id res chain seq x y z
N MET A 1 -3.42 -3.70 -2.83
CA MET A 1 -3.99 -4.54 -3.91
C MET A 1 -3.81 -3.75 -5.20
N CYS A 2 -2.95 -4.20 -6.11
CA CYS A 2 -2.82 -3.57 -7.43
C CYS A 2 -4.14 -3.75 -8.20
N ILE A 3 -4.74 -2.64 -8.65
CA ILE A 3 -6.04 -2.64 -9.32
C ILE A 3 -5.91 -3.06 -10.81
N ARG A 4 -4.84 -3.74 -11.20
CA ARG A 4 -4.64 -4.22 -12.57
C ARG A 4 -5.80 -5.09 -13.09
N ASP A 5 -6.67 -5.56 -12.18
CA ASP A 5 -7.72 -6.53 -12.43
C ASP A 5 -9.10 -6.08 -12.02
N SER A 6 -9.35 -4.78 -12.03
CA SER A 6 -10.64 -4.22 -11.64
C SER A 6 -11.84 -4.84 -12.37
N ASN A 7 -11.64 -5.47 -13.54
CA ASN A 7 -12.69 -6.17 -14.28
C ASN A 7 -12.83 -7.66 -13.94
N LYS A 8 -11.95 -8.19 -13.10
CA LYS A 8 -11.94 -9.60 -12.69
C LYS A 8 -11.36 -9.71 -11.29
N GLY A 9 -11.80 -10.69 -10.54
CA GLY A 9 -11.25 -11.01 -9.23
C GLY A 9 -12.16 -10.64 -8.09
N ILE A 10 -11.67 -10.80 -6.86
CA ILE A 10 -12.47 -10.82 -5.63
C ILE A 10 -13.35 -9.57 -5.43
N VAL A 11 -12.93 -8.40 -5.87
CA VAL A 11 -13.74 -7.19 -5.72
C VAL A 11 -14.98 -7.29 -6.59
N HIS A 12 -14.81 -7.55 -7.88
CA HIS A 12 -15.90 -7.63 -8.85
C HIS A 12 -16.80 -8.85 -8.61
N ASP A 13 -16.18 -10.00 -8.33
CA ASP A 13 -16.90 -11.26 -8.24
C ASP A 13 -17.54 -11.51 -6.87
N TYR A 14 -17.13 -10.75 -5.84
CA TYR A 14 -17.55 -11.03 -4.47
C TYR A 14 -17.86 -9.78 -3.63
N LEU A 15 -16.95 -8.80 -3.56
CA LEU A 15 -17.10 -7.68 -2.62
C LEU A 15 -18.23 -6.72 -3.00
N LEU A 16 -18.52 -6.56 -4.30
CA LEU A 16 -19.59 -5.67 -4.75
C LEU A 16 -20.99 -6.13 -4.29
N GLU A 17 -21.18 -7.42 -4.02
CA GLU A 17 -22.43 -7.98 -3.56
C GLU A 17 -22.53 -8.14 -2.03
N LYS A 18 -21.42 -7.92 -1.30
CA LYS A 18 -21.41 -8.10 0.16
C LYS A 18 -22.04 -6.92 0.88
N PRO A 19 -22.79 -7.18 1.97
CA PRO A 19 -23.31 -6.10 2.81
C PRO A 19 -22.19 -5.37 3.56
N GLY A 20 -22.47 -4.15 3.99
CA GLY A 20 -21.53 -3.29 4.73
C GLY A 20 -20.90 -2.23 3.82
N VAL A 21 -20.10 -1.33 4.37
CA VAL A 21 -19.44 -0.26 3.61
C VAL A 21 -18.21 -0.80 2.91
N LEU A 22 -18.05 -0.47 1.63
CA LEU A 22 -16.86 -0.78 0.86
C LEU A 22 -16.01 0.48 0.70
N TYR A 23 -14.79 0.46 1.22
CA TYR A 23 -13.80 1.52 1.05
C TYR A 23 -12.83 1.15 -0.07
N VAL A 24 -12.65 2.07 -1.01
CA VAL A 24 -11.70 1.94 -2.13
C VAL A 24 -10.66 3.04 -2.00
N LEU A 25 -9.42 2.65 -1.76
CA LEU A 25 -8.30 3.55 -1.59
C LEU A 25 -7.38 3.48 -2.81
N CYS A 26 -6.94 4.65 -3.32
CA CYS A 26 -5.95 4.73 -4.38
C CYS A 26 -4.84 5.69 -3.98
N SER A 27 -3.62 5.17 -3.94
CA SER A 27 -2.43 5.88 -3.46
C SER A 27 -1.94 6.95 -4.42
N HIS A 28 -2.09 6.74 -5.75
CA HIS A 28 -1.66 7.70 -6.77
C HIS A 28 -2.24 7.36 -8.16
N PHE A 29 -1.93 8.20 -9.15
CA PHE A 29 -2.57 8.21 -10.46
C PHE A 29 -2.00 7.22 -11.49
N HIS A 30 -0.89 6.53 -11.23
CA HIS A 30 -0.29 5.58 -12.18
C HIS A 30 -1.27 4.45 -12.56
N PRO A 31 -1.20 3.91 -13.79
CA PRO A 31 -2.19 2.96 -14.30
C PRO A 31 -2.26 1.63 -13.55
N ASP A 32 -1.21 1.25 -12.86
CA ASP A 32 -1.14 0.05 -12.01
C ASP A 32 -1.68 0.28 -10.58
N HIS A 33 -1.94 1.56 -10.20
CA HIS A 33 -2.52 1.94 -8.92
C HIS A 33 -3.91 2.55 -9.02
N PHE A 34 -4.25 3.17 -10.16
CA PHE A 34 -5.56 3.73 -10.43
C PHE A 34 -6.12 3.29 -11.79
N ASN A 35 -7.22 2.54 -11.76
CA ASN A 35 -8.02 2.22 -12.93
C ASN A 35 -9.40 2.88 -12.82
N ARG A 36 -9.81 3.65 -13.85
CA ARG A 36 -11.12 4.33 -13.88
C ARG A 36 -12.32 3.39 -13.75
N GLU A 37 -12.14 2.11 -14.02
CA GLU A 37 -13.18 1.10 -13.87
C GLU A 37 -13.76 1.08 -12.43
N VAL A 38 -12.94 1.36 -11.42
CA VAL A 38 -13.41 1.39 -10.02
C VAL A 38 -14.55 2.39 -9.80
N LEU A 39 -14.61 3.47 -10.58
CA LEU A 39 -15.67 4.47 -10.49
C LEU A 39 -17.02 3.93 -10.97
N SER A 40 -17.01 2.94 -11.88
CA SER A 40 -18.22 2.30 -12.37
C SER A 40 -18.92 1.45 -11.32
N TRP A 41 -18.18 0.98 -10.30
CA TRP A 41 -18.71 0.14 -9.22
C TRP A 41 -19.78 0.86 -8.40
N LYS A 42 -19.76 2.19 -8.33
CA LYS A 42 -20.78 2.98 -7.65
C LYS A 42 -22.19 2.78 -8.23
N LYS A 43 -22.29 2.36 -9.49
CA LYS A 43 -23.58 2.01 -10.14
C LYS A 43 -24.15 0.69 -9.60
N LEU A 44 -23.28 -0.23 -9.20
CA LEU A 44 -23.66 -1.53 -8.65
C LEU A 44 -23.82 -1.42 -7.13
N ARG A 45 -23.02 -0.54 -6.49
CA ARG A 45 -22.98 -0.40 -5.05
C ARG A 45 -22.85 1.08 -4.66
N PRO A 46 -24.00 1.77 -4.42
CA PRO A 46 -24.01 3.23 -4.16
C PRO A 46 -23.32 3.67 -2.88
N ASP A 47 -23.14 2.76 -1.90
CA ASP A 47 -22.53 3.01 -0.59
C ASP A 47 -20.99 2.94 -0.60
N ILE A 48 -20.36 2.73 -1.76
CA ILE A 48 -18.89 2.77 -1.88
C ILE A 48 -18.37 4.15 -1.47
N ARG A 49 -17.36 4.14 -0.62
CA ARG A 49 -16.61 5.34 -0.21
C ARG A 49 -15.22 5.31 -0.85
N TYR A 50 -14.97 6.25 -1.76
CA TYR A 50 -13.68 6.40 -2.44
C TYR A 50 -12.82 7.40 -1.71
N ILE A 51 -11.61 7.01 -1.31
CA ILE A 51 -10.60 7.85 -0.68
C ILE A 51 -9.33 7.79 -1.53
N PHE A 52 -9.06 8.86 -2.26
CA PHE A 52 -8.00 8.91 -3.24
C PHE A 52 -6.96 9.97 -2.91
N SER A 53 -5.73 9.75 -3.33
CA SER A 53 -4.72 10.80 -3.34
C SER A 53 -5.13 11.96 -4.25
N LYS A 54 -4.85 13.20 -3.84
CA LYS A 54 -5.14 14.42 -4.62
C LYS A 54 -4.41 14.49 -5.97
N ASP A 55 -3.34 13.74 -6.16
CA ASP A 55 -2.65 13.68 -7.45
C ASP A 55 -3.53 13.05 -8.54
N ILE A 56 -4.40 12.10 -8.19
CA ILE A 56 -5.40 11.52 -9.11
C ILE A 56 -6.31 12.60 -9.70
N LEU A 57 -6.76 13.54 -8.85
CA LEU A 57 -7.54 14.69 -9.31
C LEU A 57 -6.70 15.67 -10.15
N LYS A 58 -5.47 15.99 -9.71
CA LYS A 58 -4.54 16.87 -10.43
C LYS A 58 -4.24 16.35 -11.83
N HIS A 59 -4.08 15.03 -11.98
CA HIS A 59 -3.85 14.38 -13.26
C HIS A 59 -5.13 14.06 -14.05
N ARG A 60 -6.29 14.58 -13.59
CA ARG A 60 -7.60 14.43 -14.25
C ARG A 60 -7.99 12.98 -14.52
N ARG A 61 -7.58 12.07 -13.63
CA ARG A 61 -7.94 10.65 -13.72
C ARG A 61 -9.35 10.39 -13.17
N ALA A 62 -9.82 11.24 -12.26
CA ALA A 62 -11.17 11.27 -11.71
C ALA A 62 -11.61 12.73 -11.49
N SER A 63 -12.91 12.97 -11.29
CA SER A 63 -13.52 14.29 -11.04
C SER A 63 -13.60 14.59 -9.54
N ALA A 64 -13.85 15.86 -9.18
CA ALA A 64 -13.92 16.29 -7.79
C ALA A 64 -15.05 15.61 -6.99
N GLU A 65 -16.14 15.26 -7.66
CA GLU A 65 -17.32 14.60 -7.09
C GLU A 65 -17.18 13.07 -6.95
N ASP A 66 -16.13 12.46 -7.54
CA ASP A 66 -15.98 11.01 -7.56
C ASP A 66 -15.49 10.45 -6.21
N ALA A 67 -14.71 11.22 -5.45
CA ALA A 67 -14.04 10.72 -4.24
C ALA A 67 -13.79 11.81 -3.20
N THR A 68 -13.48 11.40 -1.98
CA THR A 68 -12.78 12.25 -1.01
C THR A 68 -11.30 12.21 -1.32
N TYR A 69 -10.70 13.38 -1.54
CA TYR A 69 -9.29 13.50 -1.90
C TYR A 69 -8.45 13.96 -0.73
N ILE A 70 -7.41 13.22 -0.43
CA ILE A 70 -6.47 13.49 0.67
C ILE A 70 -5.03 13.61 0.17
N ASN A 71 -4.25 14.43 0.88
CA ASN A 71 -2.80 14.57 0.69
C ASN A 71 -2.06 14.07 1.94
N LYS A 72 -0.74 13.97 1.85
CA LYS A 72 0.12 13.78 3.01
C LYS A 72 -0.28 14.75 4.15
N GLY A 73 -0.48 14.18 5.35
CA GLY A 73 -0.90 14.89 6.55
C GLY A 73 -2.42 15.00 6.74
N ASP A 74 -3.22 14.78 5.69
CA ASP A 74 -4.68 14.78 5.81
C ASP A 74 -5.17 13.49 6.47
N THR A 75 -6.35 13.59 7.13
CA THR A 75 -7.05 12.44 7.71
C THR A 75 -8.48 12.40 7.18
N TYR A 76 -8.91 11.21 6.75
CA TYR A 76 -10.31 10.88 6.56
C TYR A 76 -10.79 10.06 7.75
N GLU A 77 -11.97 10.36 8.28
CA GLU A 77 -12.55 9.62 9.40
C GLU A 77 -14.06 9.57 9.28
N ASP A 78 -14.63 8.42 9.59
CA ASP A 78 -16.07 8.21 9.73
C ASP A 78 -16.35 7.21 10.87
N GLU A 79 -17.60 6.74 10.97
CA GLU A 79 -18.06 5.86 12.04
C GLU A 79 -17.39 4.46 12.06
N HIS A 80 -16.69 4.07 10.98
CA HIS A 80 -16.12 2.73 10.83
C HIS A 80 -14.59 2.73 10.73
N ILE A 81 -13.98 3.78 10.15
CA ILE A 81 -12.59 3.77 9.76
C ILE A 81 -11.95 5.16 9.94
N ARG A 82 -10.69 5.16 10.32
CA ARG A 82 -9.83 6.34 10.27
C ARG A 82 -8.66 6.06 9.36
N ILE A 83 -8.42 6.93 8.38
CA ILE A 83 -7.35 6.81 7.38
C ILE A 83 -6.50 8.07 7.43
N GLN A 84 -5.24 7.92 7.82
CA GLN A 84 -4.26 9.00 7.81
C GLN A 84 -3.30 8.82 6.63
N ALA A 85 -3.11 9.87 5.84
CA ALA A 85 -2.21 9.87 4.70
C ALA A 85 -0.79 10.27 5.11
N PHE A 86 0.18 9.42 4.78
CA PHE A 86 1.61 9.70 4.86
C PHE A 86 2.19 9.88 3.46
N GLY A 87 3.46 10.30 3.38
CA GLY A 87 4.11 10.51 2.09
C GLY A 87 4.47 9.21 1.36
N SER A 88 4.99 9.39 0.17
CA SER A 88 5.57 8.37 -0.69
C SER A 88 6.91 8.86 -1.23
N THR A 89 7.75 7.96 -1.71
CA THR A 89 9.05 8.28 -2.32
C THR A 89 9.03 8.19 -3.84
N ASP A 90 7.88 7.89 -4.41
CA ASP A 90 7.56 8.14 -5.82
C ASP A 90 6.48 9.24 -5.86
N VAL A 91 5.25 8.94 -6.23
CA VAL A 91 4.15 9.91 -6.23
C VAL A 91 3.03 9.46 -5.28
N GLY A 92 2.15 10.40 -4.91
CA GLY A 92 0.97 10.13 -4.11
C GLY A 92 1.25 9.98 -2.62
N ILE A 93 0.58 9.02 -2.00
CA ILE A 93 0.53 8.83 -0.55
C ILE A 93 0.57 7.35 -0.17
N SER A 94 0.96 7.09 1.07
CA SER A 94 0.72 5.83 1.78
C SER A 94 -0.41 6.02 2.81
N PHE A 95 -1.00 4.93 3.27
CA PHE A 95 -2.16 4.95 4.16
C PHE A 95 -1.89 4.23 5.47
N LEU A 96 -2.12 4.92 6.59
CA LEU A 96 -2.29 4.30 7.89
C LEU A 96 -3.79 4.21 8.17
N ILE A 97 -4.28 3.01 8.42
CA ILE A 97 -5.70 2.68 8.48
C ILE A 97 -5.99 2.09 9.85
N ASP A 98 -6.81 2.78 10.65
CA ASP A 98 -7.37 2.24 11.88
C ASP A 98 -8.79 1.72 11.59
N LEU A 99 -9.00 0.42 11.76
CA LEU A 99 -10.26 -0.28 11.50
C LEU A 99 -10.55 -1.30 12.60
N GLN A 100 -11.65 -1.14 13.32
CA GLN A 100 -12.10 -2.09 14.36
C GLN A 100 -11.02 -2.44 15.40
N GLY A 101 -10.24 -1.44 15.83
CA GLY A 101 -9.15 -1.62 16.79
C GLY A 101 -7.87 -2.24 16.21
N ARG A 102 -7.81 -2.43 14.90
CA ARG A 102 -6.64 -2.91 14.15
C ARG A 102 -6.02 -1.79 13.36
N ARG A 103 -4.71 -1.81 13.27
CA ARG A 103 -3.92 -0.83 12.52
C ARG A 103 -3.25 -1.48 11.33
N LEU A 104 -3.59 -1.00 10.13
CA LEU A 104 -3.03 -1.49 8.88
C LEU A 104 -2.21 -0.37 8.22
N PHE A 105 -1.14 -0.71 7.56
CA PHE A 105 -0.37 0.23 6.75
C PHE A 105 -0.25 -0.31 5.31
N HIS A 106 -0.66 0.52 4.35
CA HIS A 106 -0.46 0.26 2.92
C HIS A 106 0.52 1.28 2.37
N ALA A 107 1.69 0.82 1.98
CA ALA A 107 2.80 1.68 1.59
C ALA A 107 2.57 2.45 0.28
N GLY A 108 1.62 2.02 -0.60
CA GLY A 108 1.62 2.53 -1.97
C GLY A 108 2.97 2.29 -2.61
N ASP A 109 3.60 3.34 -3.12
CA ASP A 109 4.96 3.28 -3.67
C ASP A 109 6.01 3.91 -2.73
N LEU A 110 5.72 3.92 -1.43
CA LEU A 110 6.74 4.23 -0.44
C LEU A 110 7.75 3.09 -0.37
N ASN A 111 8.98 3.33 -0.85
CA ASN A 111 10.09 2.38 -0.79
C ASN A 111 11.43 3.12 -0.93
N ASN A 112 12.53 2.44 -0.63
CA ASN A 112 13.86 2.92 -0.97
C ASN A 112 14.18 2.58 -2.44
N TRP A 113 13.77 3.45 -3.36
CA TRP A 113 13.98 3.30 -4.81
C TRP A 113 15.41 3.70 -5.21
N HIS A 114 16.40 2.99 -4.68
CA HIS A 114 17.82 3.36 -4.84
C HIS A 114 18.43 3.02 -6.21
N TRP A 115 17.87 2.04 -6.94
CA TRP A 115 18.34 1.61 -8.27
C TRP A 115 19.87 1.56 -8.36
N SER A 116 20.51 0.84 -7.40
CA SER A 116 21.95 0.94 -7.12
C SER A 116 22.87 0.57 -8.30
N GLU A 117 22.37 -0.17 -9.27
CA GLU A 117 23.14 -0.57 -10.47
C GLU A 117 23.09 0.49 -11.58
N GLU A 118 22.16 1.45 -11.51
CA GLU A 118 21.92 2.49 -12.51
C GLU A 118 22.18 3.90 -11.97
N SER A 119 22.16 4.07 -10.65
CA SER A 119 22.23 5.36 -9.96
C SER A 119 23.63 5.69 -9.46
N THR A 120 23.92 6.97 -9.39
CA THR A 120 25.14 7.45 -8.74
C THR A 120 25.09 7.27 -7.22
N PRO A 121 26.23 7.22 -6.52
CA PRO A 121 26.24 7.14 -5.05
C PRO A 121 25.49 8.29 -4.36
N GLN A 122 25.38 9.44 -5.00
CA GLN A 122 24.62 10.58 -4.47
C GLN A 122 23.13 10.37 -4.57
N GLU A 123 22.64 9.85 -5.70
CA GLU A 123 21.22 9.51 -5.91
C GLU A 123 20.78 8.39 -4.99
N ILE A 124 21.61 7.36 -4.81
CA ILE A 124 21.35 6.27 -3.86
C ILE A 124 21.17 6.83 -2.43
N ARG A 125 22.10 7.68 -1.97
CA ARG A 125 21.98 8.30 -0.64
C ARG A 125 20.76 9.19 -0.51
N LYS A 126 20.40 9.90 -1.58
CA LYS A 126 19.21 10.75 -1.59
C LYS A 126 17.94 9.89 -1.48
N ALA A 127 17.80 8.86 -2.30
CA ALA A 127 16.64 7.94 -2.27
C ALA A 127 16.47 7.32 -0.88
N GLU A 128 17.55 6.85 -0.28
CA GLU A 128 17.53 6.31 1.08
C GLU A 128 17.17 7.36 2.13
N GLY A 129 17.71 8.56 2.03
CA GLY A 129 17.41 9.67 2.94
C GLY A 129 15.95 10.08 2.90
N ASP A 130 15.40 10.23 1.70
CA ASP A 130 13.99 10.57 1.47
C ASP A 130 13.08 9.47 2.04
N PHE A 131 13.38 8.21 1.76
CA PHE A 131 12.63 7.06 2.28
C PHE A 131 12.67 7.01 3.82
N LEU A 132 13.85 7.12 4.42
CA LEU A 132 13.98 7.08 5.87
C LEU A 132 13.33 8.27 6.58
N ALA A 133 13.20 9.42 5.91
CA ALA A 133 12.46 10.56 6.44
C ALA A 133 10.96 10.24 6.56
N GLU A 134 10.35 9.65 5.52
CA GLU A 134 8.94 9.23 5.55
C GLU A 134 8.70 8.13 6.59
N VAL A 135 9.57 7.13 6.67
CA VAL A 135 9.45 6.06 7.67
C VAL A 135 9.57 6.61 9.09
N ARG A 136 10.43 7.59 9.33
CA ARG A 136 10.56 8.24 10.65
C ARG A 136 9.29 8.97 11.06
N GLU A 137 8.65 9.67 10.14
CA GLU A 137 7.38 10.36 10.39
C GLU A 137 6.27 9.34 10.74
N LEU A 138 6.18 8.24 9.99
CA LEU A 138 5.26 7.15 10.30
C LEU A 138 5.56 6.53 11.67
N GLN A 139 6.83 6.26 11.99
CA GLN A 139 7.25 5.67 13.27
C GLN A 139 6.84 6.51 14.48
N GLN A 140 6.88 7.84 14.36
CA GLN A 140 6.46 8.74 15.44
C GLN A 140 4.96 8.62 15.74
N THR A 141 4.15 8.34 14.71
CA THR A 141 2.70 8.19 14.84
C THR A 141 2.29 6.74 15.14
N ALA A 142 2.92 5.80 14.48
CA ALA A 142 2.60 4.37 14.53
C ALA A 142 3.89 3.54 14.67
N PRO A 143 4.48 3.44 15.87
CA PRO A 143 5.66 2.60 16.11
C PRO A 143 5.37 1.10 15.98
N ALA A 144 4.08 0.74 15.94
CA ALA A 144 3.62 -0.63 15.73
C ALA A 144 2.37 -0.65 14.84
N VAL A 145 2.29 -1.66 13.95
CA VAL A 145 1.14 -1.92 13.09
C VAL A 145 0.83 -3.42 13.07
N ASP A 146 -0.45 -3.77 12.93
CA ASP A 146 -0.88 -5.18 12.90
C ASP A 146 -0.57 -5.80 11.53
N VAL A 147 -0.90 -5.11 10.45
CA VAL A 147 -0.68 -5.58 9.08
C VAL A 147 0.03 -4.51 8.27
N VAL A 148 1.08 -4.88 7.58
CA VAL A 148 1.73 -4.04 6.57
C VAL A 148 1.64 -4.66 5.19
N MET A 149 1.30 -3.88 4.19
CA MET A 149 1.43 -4.19 2.78
C MET A 149 2.54 -3.29 2.22
N PHE A 150 3.68 -3.91 1.83
CA PHE A 150 4.90 -3.16 1.52
C PHE A 150 5.59 -3.68 0.25
N PRO A 151 6.15 -2.78 -0.60
CA PRO A 151 6.86 -3.18 -1.82
C PRO A 151 8.09 -4.05 -1.53
N VAL A 152 8.16 -5.19 -2.23
CA VAL A 152 9.35 -6.05 -2.34
C VAL A 152 9.56 -6.32 -3.83
N ASP A 153 10.24 -5.42 -4.51
CA ASP A 153 10.27 -5.34 -5.97
C ASP A 153 11.66 -5.66 -6.53
N SER A 154 11.83 -6.87 -7.04
CA SER A 154 13.11 -7.35 -7.59
C SER A 154 13.62 -6.54 -8.79
N ARG A 155 12.77 -5.71 -9.42
CA ARG A 155 13.18 -4.83 -10.52
C ARG A 155 14.16 -3.73 -10.10
N ILE A 156 14.20 -3.38 -8.81
CA ILE A 156 15.18 -2.41 -8.27
C ILE A 156 16.63 -2.89 -8.45
N GLY A 157 16.83 -4.19 -8.66
CA GLY A 157 18.16 -4.78 -8.82
C GLY A 157 18.67 -5.44 -7.54
N LYS A 158 19.99 -5.48 -7.38
CA LYS A 158 20.69 -6.32 -6.39
C LYS A 158 20.18 -6.19 -4.96
N ASP A 159 19.97 -5.04 -4.44
CA ASP A 159 19.61 -4.84 -3.01
C ASP A 159 18.12 -4.47 -2.84
N TYR A 160 17.23 -5.05 -3.67
CA TYR A 160 15.83 -4.67 -3.75
C TYR A 160 15.02 -4.82 -2.44
N MET A 161 15.48 -5.66 -1.51
CA MET A 161 14.83 -5.83 -0.20
C MET A 161 15.17 -4.72 0.80
N ARG A 162 16.18 -3.89 0.50
CA ARG A 162 16.73 -2.89 1.43
C ARG A 162 15.67 -1.97 2.04
N GLY A 163 14.70 -1.51 1.25
CA GLY A 163 13.62 -0.67 1.77
C GLY A 163 12.73 -1.42 2.77
N ALA A 164 12.35 -2.65 2.44
CA ALA A 164 11.56 -3.51 3.34
C ALA A 164 12.34 -3.86 4.63
N GLU A 165 13.64 -4.16 4.53
CA GLU A 165 14.53 -4.40 5.68
C GLU A 165 14.56 -3.19 6.61
N GLN A 166 14.83 -2.01 6.05
CA GLN A 166 14.88 -0.76 6.79
C GLN A 166 13.54 -0.41 7.46
N PHE A 167 12.43 -0.78 6.83
CA PHE A 167 11.09 -0.56 7.36
C PHE A 167 10.80 -1.44 8.59
N VAL A 168 11.01 -2.77 8.48
CA VAL A 168 10.74 -3.72 9.58
C VAL A 168 11.71 -3.57 10.76
N GLU A 169 12.87 -2.95 10.55
CA GLU A 169 13.81 -2.62 11.63
C GLU A 169 13.35 -1.42 12.48
N ARG A 170 12.44 -0.61 11.97
CA ARG A 170 12.00 0.64 12.61
C ARG A 170 10.58 0.60 13.13
N ILE A 171 9.74 -0.22 12.52
CA ILE A 171 8.31 -0.33 12.88
C ILE A 171 8.02 -1.78 13.26
N LYS A 172 7.45 -1.98 14.44
CA LYS A 172 7.03 -3.32 14.90
C LYS A 172 5.82 -3.77 14.08
N ILE A 173 5.91 -4.96 13.48
CA ILE A 173 4.88 -5.49 12.58
C ILE A 173 4.46 -6.87 13.04
N THR A 174 3.15 -7.11 13.12
CA THR A 174 2.64 -8.45 13.40
C THR A 174 2.60 -9.29 12.13
N ILE A 175 2.05 -8.75 11.03
CA ILE A 175 1.91 -9.45 9.74
C ILE A 175 2.49 -8.60 8.61
N PHE A 176 3.40 -9.18 7.84
CA PHE A 176 3.97 -8.58 6.63
C PHE A 176 3.41 -9.25 5.37
N VAL A 177 2.89 -8.44 4.45
CA VAL A 177 2.37 -8.86 3.15
C VAL A 177 3.21 -8.19 2.06
N PRO A 178 3.98 -8.93 1.25
CA PRO A 178 4.72 -8.35 0.16
C PRO A 178 3.77 -7.89 -0.95
N MET A 179 4.11 -6.78 -1.60
CA MET A 179 3.40 -6.29 -2.77
C MET A 179 4.35 -5.69 -3.79
N HIS A 180 3.84 -5.19 -4.93
CA HIS A 180 4.59 -4.50 -5.98
C HIS A 180 5.62 -5.36 -6.74
N PHE A 181 5.56 -6.67 -6.64
CA PHE A 181 6.49 -7.62 -7.30
C PHE A 181 5.97 -8.13 -8.65
N SER A 182 4.89 -7.55 -9.20
CA SER A 182 4.25 -8.00 -10.44
C SER A 182 3.87 -9.49 -10.40
N GLU A 183 4.50 -10.32 -11.21
CA GLU A 183 4.34 -11.79 -11.24
C GLU A 183 5.58 -12.53 -10.71
N ASP A 184 6.56 -11.79 -10.17
CA ASP A 184 7.73 -12.38 -9.53
C ASP A 184 7.43 -12.78 -8.07
N TYR A 185 6.58 -13.79 -7.93
CA TYR A 185 6.21 -14.34 -6.61
C TYR A 185 7.44 -14.87 -5.84
N GLN A 186 8.44 -15.37 -6.55
CA GLN A 186 9.67 -15.84 -5.91
C GLN A 186 10.45 -14.69 -5.31
N GLY A 187 10.65 -13.61 -6.06
CA GLY A 187 11.33 -12.40 -5.58
C GLY A 187 10.59 -11.75 -4.41
N GLY A 188 9.25 -11.58 -4.52
CA GLY A 188 8.44 -11.04 -3.42
C GLY A 188 8.49 -11.88 -2.15
N ASN A 189 8.47 -13.21 -2.28
CA ASN A 189 8.51 -14.13 -1.15
C ASN A 189 9.91 -14.37 -0.57
N ALA A 190 10.98 -13.99 -1.27
CA ALA A 190 12.35 -14.14 -0.76
C ALA A 190 12.61 -13.32 0.51
N PHE A 191 11.83 -12.27 0.75
CA PHE A 191 11.91 -11.45 1.96
C PHE A 191 11.45 -12.17 3.24
N ARG A 192 10.76 -13.33 3.13
CA ARG A 192 10.20 -14.08 4.26
C ARG A 192 11.19 -14.30 5.40
N GLN A 193 12.38 -14.84 5.09
CA GLN A 193 13.36 -15.20 6.12
C GLN A 193 13.78 -13.99 6.95
N PHE A 194 13.96 -12.83 6.31
CA PHE A 194 14.31 -11.60 7.01
C PHE A 194 13.15 -11.11 7.88
N ALA A 195 11.93 -11.02 7.35
CA ALA A 195 10.76 -10.59 8.10
C ALA A 195 10.49 -11.46 9.33
N GLU A 196 10.55 -12.78 9.16
CA GLU A 196 10.37 -13.75 10.27
C GLU A 196 11.47 -13.64 11.33
N SER A 197 12.71 -13.33 10.93
CA SER A 197 13.83 -13.08 11.88
C SER A 197 13.61 -11.84 12.73
N LYS A 198 12.77 -10.91 12.30
CA LYS A 198 12.37 -9.70 13.04
C LYS A 198 11.05 -9.89 13.80
N GLY A 199 10.52 -11.12 13.84
CA GLY A 199 9.29 -11.47 14.56
C GLY A 199 8.00 -11.19 13.81
N CYS A 200 8.05 -10.87 12.52
CA CYS A 200 6.87 -10.70 11.69
C CYS A 200 6.35 -12.07 11.22
N ARG A 201 5.03 -12.30 11.25
CA ARG A 201 4.41 -13.36 10.45
C ARG A 201 4.40 -12.90 8.99
N PHE A 202 5.00 -13.67 8.09
CA PHE A 202 5.03 -13.35 6.67
C PHE A 202 3.94 -14.10 5.90
N LEU A 203 3.13 -13.39 5.12
CA LEU A 203 2.14 -14.00 4.23
C LEU A 203 2.73 -14.14 2.84
N SER A 204 3.18 -15.34 2.47
CA SER A 204 3.64 -15.62 1.13
C SER A 204 2.48 -15.64 0.14
N ILE A 205 2.67 -14.96 -0.98
CA ILE A 205 1.71 -14.94 -2.08
C ILE A 205 2.16 -15.95 -3.14
N ALA A 206 1.34 -16.94 -3.45
CA ALA A 206 1.63 -17.97 -4.43
C ALA A 206 0.98 -17.71 -5.79
N HIS A 207 -0.15 -17.03 -5.81
CA HIS A 207 -0.89 -16.75 -7.03
C HIS A 207 -1.84 -15.56 -6.84
N ARG A 208 -2.33 -15.05 -7.94
CA ARG A 208 -3.34 -14.00 -7.97
C ARG A 208 -4.65 -14.48 -7.35
N GLY A 209 -5.33 -13.62 -6.58
CA GLY A 209 -6.60 -13.93 -5.94
C GLY A 209 -6.48 -14.80 -4.68
N GLU A 210 -5.27 -15.07 -4.21
CA GLU A 210 -5.06 -15.76 -2.94
C GLU A 210 -5.62 -14.94 -1.77
N SER A 211 -6.25 -15.64 -0.82
CA SER A 211 -6.85 -15.04 0.37
C SER A 211 -6.34 -15.71 1.64
N PHE A 212 -6.24 -14.95 2.71
CA PHE A 212 -5.77 -15.42 4.01
C PHE A 212 -6.79 -15.12 5.08
N GLU A 213 -7.09 -16.10 5.91
CA GLU A 213 -7.83 -15.88 7.15
C GLU A 213 -6.85 -15.49 8.27
N LEU A 214 -7.20 -14.46 9.02
CA LEU A 214 -6.40 -13.92 10.09
C LEU A 214 -7.15 -13.98 11.42
N PRO A 215 -7.39 -15.19 11.98
CA PRO A 215 -8.31 -15.40 13.09
C PRO A 215 -7.91 -14.74 14.41
N ASN A 216 -6.64 -14.31 14.54
CA ASN A 216 -6.07 -13.71 15.76
C ASN A 216 -5.57 -12.28 15.57
N LEU A 217 -6.06 -11.58 14.58
CA LEU A 217 -5.83 -10.15 14.42
C LEU A 217 -6.84 -9.34 15.21
#